data_45929c65de0f0bed7d730b16552ebdc9
#
_entry.id   45929c65de0f0bed7d730b16552ebdc9
#
_cell.length_a   1.000
_cell.length_b   1.000
_cell.length_c   1.000
_cell.angle_alpha   90.00
_cell.angle_beta   90.00
_cell.angle_gamma   90.00
#
_symmetry.space_group_name_H-M   'P 1'
#
loop_
_entity.id
_entity.type
_entity.pdbx_description
1 polymer ?
#
loop_
_entity_poly.entity_id
_entity_poly.type
_entity_poly.pdbx_seq_one_letter_code
_entity_poly.pdbx_strand_id
1 'polypeptide(L)'
;MLNEYLPNKMLKEELIKRDWLLTNMDKDDGWYGGKLIVPFKAAGASSIRMGALTAQGDIAEDVYVRGSIDDYKECWGSMVFNERDLVDHSGKITDDTFLKILPDSVDDFMDVMKMTTSVQLGTGPHFATVTDDTNAATGVLEIDHIDRVQLGQKVTLIDGNTAAADYYVTAIDVNAGPNGLGEITLSATRGGVAANVSAYSVAQTARLYTDDADTSAFTSLRSVLLSAANGGSATVHGVSKLLYPFLQAVNVDGSTITAANILSKLMDAYTEVRRKAKGRADRFVMSYKNFGSVLKAIEDKANGAANWQISVTGKTASIYGWDEITINTVKGALTVVGVQEWDDDIIMLLDMKAMIFRSNGFFSKRKNPSTKSEYFEVRSTTGYQYIVDIRLFGELEVNKPGHCGIIYGISY
;
A
#
# COMPACT_ATOMS: atom_id res chain seq x y z
N MET A 1 -13.62 -21.85 -21.47
CA MET A 1 -12.23 -22.06 -21.04
C MET A 1 -11.73 -20.91 -20.13
N LEU A 2 -11.41 -19.72 -20.64
CA LEU A 2 -10.81 -18.66 -19.80
C LEU A 2 -11.63 -18.30 -18.53
N ASN A 3 -12.94 -18.30 -18.61
CA ASN A 3 -13.85 -18.06 -17.48
C ASN A 3 -13.95 -19.23 -16.50
N GLU A 4 -13.66 -20.44 -16.95
CA GLU A 4 -13.66 -21.63 -16.09
C GLU A 4 -12.38 -21.71 -15.25
N TYR A 5 -11.25 -21.24 -15.81
CA TYR A 5 -9.94 -21.25 -15.13
C TYR A 5 -9.67 -20.03 -14.26
N LEU A 6 -10.34 -18.90 -14.51
CA LEU A 6 -10.15 -17.64 -13.79
C LEU A 6 -11.47 -17.06 -13.27
N PRO A 7 -12.18 -17.73 -12.37
CA PRO A 7 -13.40 -17.15 -11.79
C PRO A 7 -13.03 -15.92 -10.93
N ASN A 8 -13.85 -14.86 -11.01
CA ASN A 8 -13.65 -13.61 -10.25
C ASN A 8 -13.45 -13.85 -8.74
N LYS A 9 -14.14 -14.84 -8.20
CA LYS A 9 -14.03 -15.20 -6.78
C LYS A 9 -12.64 -15.70 -6.43
N MET A 10 -12.03 -16.54 -7.28
CA MET A 10 -10.68 -17.07 -7.06
C MET A 10 -9.65 -15.98 -7.11
N LEU A 11 -9.68 -15.09 -8.09
CA LEU A 11 -8.78 -13.95 -8.21
C LEU A 11 -8.92 -12.98 -7.02
N LYS A 12 -10.16 -12.71 -6.56
CA LYS A 12 -10.41 -11.90 -5.37
C LYS A 12 -9.80 -12.52 -4.12
N GLU A 13 -10.03 -13.81 -3.90
CA GLU A 13 -9.51 -14.52 -2.72
C GLU A 13 -7.98 -14.58 -2.74
N GLU A 14 -7.38 -14.75 -3.91
CA GLU A 14 -5.93 -14.80 -4.07
C GLU A 14 -5.29 -13.43 -3.78
N LEU A 15 -5.80 -12.34 -4.35
CA LEU A 15 -5.31 -10.99 -4.06
C LEU A 15 -5.42 -10.65 -2.57
N ILE A 16 -6.56 -10.95 -1.96
CA ILE A 16 -6.77 -10.72 -0.53
C ILE A 16 -5.75 -11.48 0.31
N LYS A 17 -5.45 -12.74 -0.02
CA LYS A 17 -4.48 -13.55 0.71
C LYS A 17 -3.05 -13.06 0.58
N ARG A 18 -2.69 -12.51 -0.57
CA ARG A 18 -1.33 -12.03 -0.86
C ARG A 18 -1.03 -10.69 -0.19
N ASP A 19 -2.00 -9.79 -0.07
CA ASP A 19 -1.83 -8.50 0.57
C ASP A 19 -2.13 -8.56 2.07
N TRP A 20 -1.14 -8.18 2.90
CA TRP A 20 -1.28 -8.22 4.35
C TRP A 20 -2.39 -7.30 4.86
N LEU A 21 -2.46 -6.07 4.31
CA LEU A 21 -3.43 -5.07 4.75
C LEU A 21 -4.85 -5.51 4.39
N LEU A 22 -5.05 -5.96 3.14
CA LEU A 22 -6.34 -6.49 2.69
C LEU A 22 -6.75 -7.77 3.43
N THR A 23 -5.79 -8.61 3.86
CA THR A 23 -6.11 -9.81 4.64
C THR A 23 -6.68 -9.46 6.00
N ASN A 24 -6.11 -8.46 6.67
CA ASN A 24 -6.35 -8.17 8.09
C ASN A 24 -7.39 -7.09 8.35
N MET A 25 -7.74 -6.25 7.37
CA MET A 25 -8.79 -5.24 7.54
C MET A 25 -10.18 -5.78 7.18
N ASP A 26 -11.20 -5.15 7.74
CA ASP A 26 -12.58 -5.42 7.39
C ASP A 26 -12.88 -4.94 5.94
N LYS A 27 -13.72 -5.69 5.23
CA LYS A 27 -14.14 -5.40 3.86
C LYS A 27 -15.65 -5.29 3.81
N ASP A 28 -16.15 -4.25 3.16
CA ASP A 28 -17.59 -4.05 2.97
C ASP A 28 -17.90 -3.74 1.50
N ASP A 29 -18.61 -4.63 0.86
CA ASP A 29 -19.02 -4.55 -0.55
C ASP A 29 -20.37 -3.80 -0.71
N GLY A 30 -20.87 -3.14 0.34
CA GLY A 30 -22.19 -2.51 0.37
C GLY A 30 -22.24 -1.04 -0.12
N TRP A 31 -21.20 -0.55 -0.77
CA TRP A 31 -21.18 0.83 -1.26
C TRP A 31 -21.93 0.97 -2.59
N TYR A 32 -23.15 1.53 -2.51
CA TYR A 32 -23.99 1.83 -3.68
C TYR A 32 -24.16 3.34 -3.83
N GLY A 33 -23.76 3.89 -4.97
CA GLY A 33 -23.85 5.31 -5.27
C GLY A 33 -22.51 6.05 -5.25
N GLY A 34 -22.51 7.34 -5.61
CA GLY A 34 -21.30 8.10 -5.78
C GLY A 34 -20.66 8.62 -4.47
N LYS A 35 -21.43 8.75 -3.38
CA LYS A 35 -20.95 9.37 -2.14
C LYS A 35 -21.21 8.50 -0.93
N LEU A 36 -20.15 8.15 -0.21
CA LEU A 36 -20.23 7.44 1.06
C LEU A 36 -20.08 8.43 2.22
N ILE A 37 -21.03 8.43 3.17
CA ILE A 37 -20.96 9.25 4.38
C ILE A 37 -20.32 8.45 5.49
N VAL A 38 -19.22 8.98 6.05
CA VAL A 38 -18.50 8.40 7.18
C VAL A 38 -18.80 9.19 8.44
N PRO A 39 -19.57 8.63 9.40
CA PRO A 39 -19.85 9.32 10.65
C PRO A 39 -18.67 9.18 11.62
N PHE A 40 -18.13 10.30 12.07
CA PHE A 40 -17.12 10.35 13.12
C PHE A 40 -17.75 10.77 14.43
N LYS A 41 -17.55 9.99 15.49
CA LYS A 41 -17.97 10.37 16.84
C LYS A 41 -16.99 11.38 17.42
N ALA A 42 -17.37 12.66 17.44
CA ALA A 42 -16.52 13.76 17.89
C ALA A 42 -16.46 13.90 19.42
N ALA A 43 -17.59 13.67 20.09
CA ALA A 43 -17.66 13.66 21.54
C ALA A 43 -18.64 12.59 22.01
N GLY A 44 -18.33 11.92 23.11
CA GLY A 44 -19.25 11.03 23.81
C GLY A 44 -19.95 11.75 24.95
N ALA A 45 -21.01 11.13 25.46
CA ALA A 45 -21.71 11.62 26.67
C ALA A 45 -20.71 11.84 27.81
N SER A 46 -20.42 13.09 28.13
CA SER A 46 -19.47 13.49 29.18
C SER A 46 -20.15 13.87 30.50
N SER A 47 -21.39 13.43 30.70
CA SER A 47 -22.23 13.74 31.86
C SER A 47 -21.88 12.94 33.13
N ILE A 48 -20.65 12.41 33.25
CA ILE A 48 -20.20 11.75 34.46
C ILE A 48 -19.87 12.83 35.49
N ARG A 49 -20.59 12.82 36.61
CA ARG A 49 -20.38 13.71 37.75
C ARG A 49 -20.06 12.93 39.02
N MET A 50 -19.26 13.53 39.86
CA MET A 50 -19.07 13.09 41.23
C MET A 50 -19.94 13.94 42.14
N GLY A 51 -20.92 13.32 42.84
CA GLY A 51 -21.88 14.00 43.71
C GLY A 51 -23.33 13.91 43.28
N ALA A 52 -24.24 14.59 43.97
CA ALA A 52 -25.66 14.55 43.68
C ALA A 52 -26.00 15.22 42.34
N LEU A 53 -26.92 14.60 41.57
CA LEU A 53 -27.44 15.16 40.33
C LEU A 53 -28.39 16.33 40.65
N THR A 54 -27.94 17.55 40.43
CA THR A 54 -28.70 18.77 40.82
C THR A 54 -29.43 19.44 39.66
N ALA A 55 -29.12 19.11 38.40
CA ALA A 55 -29.80 19.67 37.24
C ALA A 55 -29.75 18.75 36.02
N GLN A 56 -30.86 18.68 35.30
CA GLN A 56 -31.00 17.89 34.07
C GLN A 56 -30.33 18.52 32.83
N GLY A 57 -29.89 19.80 32.94
CA GLY A 57 -29.37 20.59 31.80
C GLY A 57 -27.91 20.35 31.41
N ASP A 58 -27.19 19.47 32.12
CA ASP A 58 -25.75 19.24 31.87
C ASP A 58 -25.43 17.88 31.20
N ILE A 59 -26.39 17.32 30.50
CA ILE A 59 -26.20 16.11 29.69
C ILE A 59 -25.57 16.54 28.36
N ALA A 60 -24.30 16.18 28.17
CA ALA A 60 -23.68 16.36 26.88
C ALA A 60 -24.20 15.31 25.89
N GLU A 61 -24.73 15.75 24.78
CA GLU A 61 -25.15 14.87 23.70
C GLU A 61 -23.94 14.32 22.94
N ASP A 62 -24.06 13.13 22.36
CA ASP A 62 -23.07 12.59 21.43
C ASP A 62 -23.03 13.49 20.19
N VAL A 63 -21.86 14.03 19.88
CA VAL A 63 -21.62 14.85 18.70
C VAL A 63 -21.02 14.03 17.61
N TYR A 64 -21.71 13.94 16.49
CA TYR A 64 -21.19 13.28 15.28
C TYR A 64 -20.82 14.31 14.21
N VAL A 65 -19.64 14.15 13.62
CA VAL A 65 -19.19 14.90 12.44
C VAL A 65 -19.25 13.99 11.24
N ARG A 66 -19.78 14.49 10.14
CA ARG A 66 -19.93 13.72 8.90
C ARG A 66 -18.74 14.01 7.98
N GLY A 67 -17.92 13.00 7.75
CA GLY A 67 -17.00 12.96 6.64
C GLY A 67 -17.68 12.36 5.41
N SER A 68 -17.05 12.49 4.25
CA SER A 68 -17.50 11.87 3.02
C SER A 68 -16.33 11.35 2.21
N ILE A 69 -16.55 10.22 1.56
CA ILE A 69 -15.76 9.73 0.46
C ILE A 69 -16.60 9.99 -0.78
N ASP A 70 -16.15 10.91 -1.63
CA ASP A 70 -16.99 11.42 -2.72
C ASP A 70 -17.00 10.51 -3.93
N ASP A 71 -15.91 9.72 -4.13
CA ASP A 71 -15.81 8.79 -5.24
C ASP A 71 -14.91 7.60 -4.87
N TYR A 72 -15.18 6.43 -5.44
CA TYR A 72 -14.29 5.30 -5.33
C TYR A 72 -13.17 5.38 -6.36
N LYS A 73 -12.00 4.88 -5.99
CA LYS A 73 -10.85 4.79 -6.87
C LYS A 73 -10.77 3.43 -7.52
N GLU A 74 -10.11 3.36 -8.66
CA GLU A 74 -9.97 2.14 -9.44
C GLU A 74 -8.50 1.86 -9.73
N CYS A 75 -8.07 0.63 -9.47
CA CYS A 75 -6.80 0.09 -9.92
C CYS A 75 -7.08 -0.92 -11.04
N TRP A 76 -6.55 -0.65 -12.22
CA TRP A 76 -6.74 -1.50 -13.39
C TRP A 76 -5.47 -2.27 -13.69
N GLY A 77 -5.64 -3.50 -14.13
CA GLY A 77 -4.58 -4.30 -14.70
C GLY A 77 -5.09 -5.10 -15.87
N SER A 78 -4.24 -5.31 -16.88
CA SER A 78 -4.59 -6.05 -18.09
C SER A 78 -3.62 -7.19 -18.32
N MET A 79 -4.14 -8.39 -18.50
CA MET A 79 -3.37 -9.54 -18.97
C MET A 79 -3.57 -9.65 -20.48
N VAL A 80 -2.49 -9.77 -21.22
CA VAL A 80 -2.49 -9.87 -22.69
C VAL A 80 -1.93 -11.22 -23.10
N PHE A 81 -2.71 -12.00 -23.81
CA PHE A 81 -2.31 -13.29 -24.38
C PHE A 81 -2.28 -13.18 -25.90
N ASN A 82 -1.16 -13.51 -26.53
CA ASN A 82 -1.08 -13.59 -27.97
C ASN A 82 -1.61 -14.94 -28.43
N GLU A 83 -2.34 -14.96 -29.55
CA GLU A 83 -2.84 -16.19 -30.14
C GLU A 83 -1.70 -17.20 -30.42
N ARG A 84 -0.53 -16.70 -30.86
CA ARG A 84 0.65 -17.53 -31.11
C ARG A 84 1.16 -18.30 -29.89
N ASP A 85 1.05 -17.68 -28.71
CA ASP A 85 1.53 -18.29 -27.47
C ASP A 85 0.54 -19.35 -26.95
N LEU A 86 -0.70 -19.31 -27.44
CA LEU A 86 -1.77 -20.22 -27.09
C LEU A 86 -1.93 -21.39 -28.07
N VAL A 87 -1.29 -21.32 -29.25
CA VAL A 87 -1.40 -22.32 -30.32
C VAL A 87 -0.15 -23.18 -30.36
N ASP A 88 -0.32 -24.48 -30.33
CA ASP A 88 0.80 -25.43 -30.49
C ASP A 88 1.37 -25.46 -31.92
N HIS A 89 2.46 -26.19 -32.13
CA HIS A 89 3.08 -26.38 -33.45
C HIS A 89 2.16 -27.03 -34.49
N SER A 90 1.02 -27.60 -34.08
CA SER A 90 0.00 -28.17 -34.99
C SER A 90 -1.08 -27.16 -35.41
N GLY A 91 -0.99 -25.92 -34.93
CA GLY A 91 -1.97 -24.86 -35.22
C GLY A 91 -3.28 -24.99 -34.44
N LYS A 92 -3.30 -25.82 -33.41
CA LYS A 92 -4.47 -25.99 -32.54
C LYS A 92 -4.19 -25.41 -31.16
N ILE A 93 -5.19 -24.75 -30.60
CA ILE A 93 -5.16 -24.37 -29.18
C ILE A 93 -5.35 -25.67 -28.40
N THR A 94 -4.28 -26.15 -27.75
CA THR A 94 -4.35 -27.34 -26.90
C THR A 94 -4.51 -26.91 -25.44
N ASP A 95 -5.35 -27.67 -24.73
CA ASP A 95 -5.57 -27.45 -23.29
C ASP A 95 -4.24 -27.49 -22.50
N ASP A 96 -3.27 -28.28 -22.97
CA ASP A 96 -1.99 -28.50 -22.29
C ASP A 96 -1.07 -27.27 -22.35
N THR A 97 -1.02 -26.53 -23.48
CA THR A 97 -0.22 -25.31 -23.62
C THR A 97 -0.83 -24.15 -22.85
N PHE A 98 -2.16 -24.03 -22.94
CA PHE A 98 -2.92 -23.03 -22.21
C PHE A 98 -2.83 -23.24 -20.68
N LEU A 99 -2.90 -24.49 -20.21
CA LEU A 99 -2.79 -24.85 -18.79
C LEU A 99 -1.39 -24.61 -18.20
N LYS A 100 -0.34 -24.54 -19.01
CA LYS A 100 1.02 -24.27 -18.52
C LYS A 100 1.37 -22.78 -18.44
N ILE A 101 0.92 -21.99 -19.41
CA ILE A 101 1.27 -20.56 -19.51
C ILE A 101 0.37 -19.70 -18.62
N LEU A 102 -0.91 -20.07 -18.53
CA LEU A 102 -1.90 -19.26 -17.82
C LEU A 102 -1.63 -19.10 -16.31
N PRO A 103 -1.27 -20.16 -15.55
CA PRO A 103 -1.00 -20.01 -14.13
C PRO A 103 0.14 -19.04 -13.84
N ASP A 104 1.28 -19.18 -14.54
CA ASP A 104 2.45 -18.33 -14.33
C ASP A 104 2.12 -16.85 -14.65
N SER A 105 1.43 -16.60 -15.78
CA SER A 105 1.02 -15.23 -16.15
C SER A 105 0.02 -14.62 -15.16
N VAL A 106 -0.83 -15.44 -14.56
CA VAL A 106 -1.79 -14.99 -13.54
C VAL A 106 -1.06 -14.70 -12.23
N ASP A 107 -0.13 -15.54 -11.85
CA ASP A 107 0.66 -15.35 -10.63
C ASP A 107 1.49 -14.07 -10.70
N ASP A 108 2.21 -13.84 -11.80
CA ASP A 108 2.95 -12.61 -12.05
C ASP A 108 2.03 -11.37 -12.00
N PHE A 109 0.87 -11.46 -12.66
CA PHE A 109 -0.11 -10.37 -12.65
C PHE A 109 -0.65 -10.09 -11.24
N MET A 110 -0.94 -11.13 -10.47
CA MET A 110 -1.46 -10.99 -9.11
C MET A 110 -0.40 -10.41 -8.17
N ASP A 111 0.88 -10.70 -8.37
CA ASP A 111 1.98 -10.12 -7.60
C ASP A 111 2.14 -8.62 -7.89
N VAL A 112 2.00 -8.21 -9.16
CA VAL A 112 2.00 -6.78 -9.53
C VAL A 112 0.82 -6.04 -8.93
N MET A 113 -0.39 -6.61 -9.04
CA MET A 113 -1.59 -6.03 -8.45
C MET A 113 -1.47 -5.91 -6.93
N LYS A 114 -0.96 -6.95 -6.26
CA LYS A 114 -0.65 -6.94 -4.82
C LYS A 114 0.30 -5.80 -4.48
N MET A 115 1.44 -5.74 -5.16
CA MET A 115 2.46 -4.73 -4.93
C MET A 115 1.88 -3.31 -5.07
N THR A 116 1.22 -3.03 -6.19
CA THR A 116 0.60 -1.72 -6.45
C THR A 116 -0.44 -1.37 -5.39
N THR A 117 -1.30 -2.31 -5.02
CA THR A 117 -2.36 -2.09 -4.02
C THR A 117 -1.77 -1.88 -2.63
N SER A 118 -0.80 -2.70 -2.22
CA SER A 118 -0.13 -2.60 -0.92
C SER A 118 0.61 -1.27 -0.75
N VAL A 119 1.34 -0.84 -1.77
CA VAL A 119 2.01 0.47 -1.78
C VAL A 119 1.00 1.60 -1.67
N GLN A 120 -0.02 1.63 -2.54
CA GLN A 120 -1.00 2.71 -2.56
C GLN A 120 -1.80 2.82 -1.25
N LEU A 121 -2.28 1.71 -0.71
CA LEU A 121 -3.05 1.71 0.54
C LEU A 121 -2.17 1.98 1.76
N GLY A 122 -0.93 1.49 1.77
CA GLY A 122 0.00 1.65 2.89
C GLY A 122 0.71 2.99 2.88
N THR A 123 1.60 3.18 1.93
CA THR A 123 2.62 4.24 1.96
C THR A 123 2.30 5.44 1.09
N GLY A 124 1.59 5.27 -0.01
CA GLY A 124 1.14 6.39 -0.83
C GLY A 124 1.11 6.09 -2.33
N PRO A 125 0.82 7.09 -3.15
CA PRO A 125 0.64 6.90 -4.59
C PRO A 125 1.96 6.65 -5.36
N HIS A 126 3.10 7.11 -4.83
CA HIS A 126 4.41 6.86 -5.43
C HIS A 126 4.96 5.50 -4.97
N PHE A 127 5.61 4.79 -5.87
CA PHE A 127 6.18 3.49 -5.57
C PHE A 127 7.71 3.50 -5.46
N ALA A 128 8.37 4.57 -5.94
CA ALA A 128 9.80 4.78 -5.77
C ALA A 128 10.17 6.26 -5.82
N THR A 129 11.32 6.61 -5.21
CA THR A 129 11.89 7.95 -5.24
C THR A 129 13.25 7.90 -5.94
N VAL A 130 13.56 8.91 -6.73
CA VAL A 130 14.86 9.04 -7.41
C VAL A 130 15.94 9.39 -6.39
N THR A 131 16.99 8.59 -6.32
CA THR A 131 18.12 8.76 -5.39
C THR A 131 19.38 9.29 -6.06
N ASP A 132 19.51 9.10 -7.38
CA ASP A 132 20.55 9.71 -8.21
C ASP A 132 20.04 10.04 -9.60
N ASP A 133 20.39 11.22 -10.11
CA ASP A 133 20.01 11.77 -11.41
C ASP A 133 21.21 12.09 -12.31
N THR A 134 22.41 11.63 -11.95
CA THR A 134 23.66 11.91 -12.69
C THR A 134 23.57 11.52 -14.16
N ASN A 135 22.90 10.43 -14.47
CA ASN A 135 22.70 9.88 -15.81
C ASN A 135 21.35 10.22 -16.44
N ALA A 136 20.57 11.13 -15.86
CA ALA A 136 19.22 11.48 -16.31
C ALA A 136 19.17 12.00 -17.77
N ALA A 137 20.23 12.65 -18.28
CA ALA A 137 20.34 13.06 -19.68
C ALA A 137 20.31 11.89 -20.67
N THR A 138 20.73 10.70 -20.24
CA THR A 138 20.68 9.45 -21.00
C THR A 138 19.48 8.58 -20.66
N GLY A 139 18.54 9.11 -19.86
CA GLY A 139 17.32 8.41 -19.46
C GLY A 139 17.50 7.41 -18.33
N VAL A 140 18.63 7.43 -17.62
CA VAL A 140 18.93 6.50 -16.53
C VAL A 140 18.80 7.21 -15.19
N LEU A 141 18.04 6.61 -14.27
CA LEU A 141 17.83 7.09 -12.91
C LEU A 141 18.07 5.96 -11.91
N GLU A 142 18.75 6.27 -10.80
CA GLU A 142 18.80 5.38 -9.66
C GLU A 142 17.57 5.63 -8.76
N ILE A 143 16.97 4.56 -8.25
CA ILE A 143 15.75 4.63 -7.43
C ILE A 143 15.90 3.79 -6.16
N ASP A 144 15.17 4.17 -5.10
CA ASP A 144 15.22 3.52 -3.78
C ASP A 144 14.58 2.12 -3.74
N HIS A 145 13.56 1.88 -4.57
CA HIS A 145 12.81 0.63 -4.59
C HIS A 145 12.75 0.01 -5.99
N ILE A 146 13.88 -0.54 -6.43
CA ILE A 146 14.01 -1.19 -7.74
C ILE A 146 13.13 -2.46 -7.86
N ASP A 147 12.85 -3.12 -6.75
CA ASP A 147 12.01 -4.32 -6.63
C ASP A 147 10.54 -4.07 -6.99
N ARG A 148 10.11 -2.80 -6.98
CA ARG A 148 8.73 -2.41 -7.31
C ARG A 148 8.52 -2.06 -8.79
N VAL A 149 9.57 -2.11 -9.59
CA VAL A 149 9.53 -1.70 -11.00
C VAL A 149 9.62 -2.91 -11.91
N GLN A 150 8.84 -2.89 -13.00
CA GLN A 150 8.85 -3.95 -13.99
C GLN A 150 9.24 -3.45 -15.38
N LEU A 151 9.90 -4.33 -16.14
CA LEU A 151 10.26 -4.05 -17.53
C LEU A 151 8.99 -3.85 -18.37
N GLY A 152 8.95 -2.76 -19.15
CA GLY A 152 7.79 -2.42 -19.97
C GLY A 152 6.64 -1.72 -19.23
N GLN A 153 6.77 -1.51 -17.93
CA GLN A 153 5.79 -0.78 -17.12
C GLN A 153 5.72 0.68 -17.58
N LYS A 154 4.51 1.22 -17.67
CA LYS A 154 4.27 2.65 -17.82
C LYS A 154 4.31 3.31 -16.45
N VAL A 155 5.09 4.37 -16.31
CA VAL A 155 5.29 5.11 -15.07
C VAL A 155 5.13 6.60 -15.32
N THR A 156 4.58 7.32 -14.37
CA THR A 156 4.51 8.79 -14.39
C THR A 156 5.61 9.33 -13.48
N LEU A 157 6.48 10.16 -14.02
CA LEU A 157 7.56 10.83 -13.29
C LEU A 157 7.14 12.24 -12.92
N ILE A 158 7.25 12.60 -11.63
CA ILE A 158 6.83 13.90 -11.08
C ILE A 158 7.89 14.39 -10.12
N ASP A 159 8.20 15.67 -10.17
CA ASP A 159 8.95 16.37 -9.14
C ASP A 159 8.22 17.65 -8.69
N GLY A 160 8.81 18.38 -7.70
CA GLY A 160 8.18 19.57 -7.13
C GLY A 160 7.97 20.72 -8.11
N ASN A 161 8.65 20.75 -9.27
CA ASN A 161 8.68 21.89 -10.19
C ASN A 161 8.34 21.53 -11.64
N THR A 162 8.46 20.27 -12.02
CA THR A 162 8.29 19.82 -13.40
C THR A 162 6.91 19.17 -13.55
N ALA A 163 6.25 19.45 -14.67
CA ALA A 163 4.97 18.83 -15.00
C ALA A 163 5.13 17.30 -15.10
N ALA A 164 4.12 16.58 -14.65
CA ALA A 164 4.07 15.13 -14.77
C ALA A 164 4.26 14.67 -16.23
N ALA A 165 5.08 13.65 -16.44
CA ALA A 165 5.26 13.04 -17.75
C ALA A 165 5.36 11.53 -17.65
N ASP A 166 4.82 10.86 -18.67
CA ASP A 166 4.74 9.42 -18.76
C ASP A 166 5.93 8.83 -19.52
N TYR A 167 6.48 7.78 -18.97
CA TYR A 167 7.59 7.02 -19.54
C TYR A 167 7.33 5.52 -19.45
N TYR A 168 8.11 4.76 -20.20
CA TYR A 168 8.15 3.30 -20.14
C TYR A 168 9.51 2.83 -19.65
N VAL A 169 9.53 1.89 -18.74
CA VAL A 169 10.76 1.25 -18.27
C VAL A 169 11.29 0.31 -19.35
N THR A 170 12.47 0.58 -19.89
CA THR A 170 13.07 -0.21 -20.98
C THR A 170 14.21 -1.09 -20.54
N ALA A 171 14.86 -0.79 -19.42
CA ALA A 171 15.88 -1.63 -18.80
C ALA A 171 15.87 -1.44 -17.28
N ILE A 172 16.28 -2.46 -16.56
CA ILE A 172 16.42 -2.49 -15.10
C ILE A 172 17.76 -3.15 -14.79
N ASP A 173 18.61 -2.49 -13.98
CA ASP A 173 19.83 -3.05 -13.43
C ASP A 173 19.79 -2.93 -11.90
N VAL A 174 19.58 -4.06 -11.23
CA VAL A 174 19.37 -4.14 -9.78
C VAL A 174 20.62 -3.85 -8.94
N ASN A 175 21.80 -3.84 -9.54
CA ASN A 175 23.06 -3.65 -8.80
C ASN A 175 23.82 -2.40 -9.26
N ALA A 176 23.25 -1.63 -10.17
CA ALA A 176 23.84 -0.39 -10.68
C ALA A 176 23.52 0.83 -9.80
N GLY A 177 24.17 1.94 -10.13
CA GLY A 177 24.01 3.21 -9.46
C GLY A 177 25.05 3.50 -8.39
N PRO A 178 25.33 4.79 -8.10
CA PRO A 178 26.35 5.21 -7.15
C PRO A 178 26.06 4.79 -5.71
N ASN A 179 24.81 4.58 -5.35
CA ASN A 179 24.39 4.10 -4.03
C ASN A 179 24.14 2.58 -4.01
N GLY A 180 24.19 1.89 -5.18
CA GLY A 180 23.95 0.46 -5.31
C GLY A 180 22.51 0.03 -5.07
N LEU A 181 21.55 0.95 -5.25
CA LEU A 181 20.12 0.70 -5.03
C LEU A 181 19.42 0.14 -6.27
N GLY A 182 19.99 0.39 -7.45
CA GLY A 182 19.50 -0.07 -8.74
C GLY A 182 19.07 1.06 -9.67
N GLU A 183 19.30 0.86 -10.96
CA GLU A 183 19.02 1.83 -12.02
C GLU A 183 17.90 1.36 -12.93
N ILE A 184 17.09 2.31 -13.40
CA ILE A 184 16.10 2.11 -14.45
C ILE A 184 16.44 2.97 -15.66
N THR A 185 16.15 2.46 -16.85
CA THR A 185 16.19 3.26 -18.08
C THR A 185 14.78 3.56 -18.55
N LEU A 186 14.51 4.82 -18.81
CA LEU A 186 13.20 5.32 -19.20
C LEU A 186 13.16 5.72 -20.68
N SER A 187 12.04 5.47 -21.34
CA SER A 187 11.76 5.87 -22.72
C SER A 187 10.38 6.50 -22.86
N ALA A 188 10.22 7.45 -23.76
CA ALA A 188 8.92 8.05 -24.06
C ALA A 188 7.93 7.10 -24.77
N THR A 189 8.44 5.99 -25.34
CA THR A 189 7.62 5.00 -26.05
C THR A 189 8.01 3.59 -25.62
N ARG A 190 7.05 2.67 -25.60
CA ARG A 190 7.28 1.28 -25.22
C ARG A 190 8.32 0.62 -26.15
N GLY A 191 9.44 0.17 -25.57
CA GLY A 191 10.55 -0.40 -26.34
C GLY A 191 11.34 0.61 -27.20
N GLY A 192 11.16 1.91 -26.97
CA GLY A 192 11.87 2.97 -27.66
C GLY A 192 13.27 3.25 -27.11
N VAL A 193 13.92 4.26 -27.70
CA VAL A 193 15.23 4.74 -27.25
C VAL A 193 15.06 5.47 -25.91
N ALA A 194 16.07 5.42 -25.06
CA ALA A 194 16.11 6.13 -23.78
C ALA A 194 15.81 7.64 -23.96
N ALA A 195 14.95 8.19 -23.14
CA ALA A 195 14.53 9.58 -23.16
C ALA A 195 15.37 10.42 -22.20
N ASN A 196 15.62 11.68 -22.57
CA ASN A 196 16.23 12.61 -21.63
C ASN A 196 15.23 12.99 -20.53
N VAL A 197 15.55 12.66 -19.27
CA VAL A 197 14.71 12.94 -18.10
C VAL A 197 15.39 13.89 -17.10
N SER A 198 16.41 14.65 -17.56
CA SER A 198 17.18 15.58 -16.71
C SER A 198 16.35 16.74 -16.13
N ALA A 199 15.12 16.92 -16.56
CA ALA A 199 14.18 17.86 -15.95
C ALA A 199 13.74 17.41 -14.54
N TYR A 200 13.84 16.11 -14.23
CA TYR A 200 13.46 15.53 -12.96
C TYR A 200 14.71 15.24 -12.13
N SER A 201 14.77 15.81 -10.93
CA SER A 201 16.00 15.76 -10.14
C SER A 201 15.78 15.30 -8.70
N VAL A 202 16.83 14.75 -8.11
CA VAL A 202 16.89 14.40 -6.69
C VAL A 202 16.63 15.65 -5.82
N ALA A 203 17.18 16.80 -6.19
CA ALA A 203 17.02 18.06 -5.47
C ALA A 203 15.55 18.52 -5.39
N GLN A 204 14.71 18.11 -6.35
CA GLN A 204 13.27 18.39 -6.40
C GLN A 204 12.42 17.22 -5.87
N THR A 205 13.04 16.20 -5.31
CA THR A 205 12.38 15.00 -4.80
C THR A 205 11.55 14.30 -5.88
N ALA A 206 12.17 14.02 -7.03
CA ALA A 206 11.52 13.32 -8.13
C ALA A 206 11.04 11.93 -7.70
N ARG A 207 9.80 11.58 -8.06
CA ARG A 207 9.13 10.35 -7.65
C ARG A 207 8.48 9.67 -8.84
N LEU A 208 8.45 8.35 -8.78
CA LEU A 208 7.78 7.50 -9.74
C LEU A 208 6.41 7.07 -9.23
N TYR A 209 5.42 7.23 -10.08
CA TYR A 209 4.04 6.84 -9.83
C TYR A 209 3.62 5.77 -10.84
N THR A 210 2.71 4.89 -10.44
CA THR A 210 1.97 4.10 -11.42
C THR A 210 1.17 5.05 -12.31
N ASP A 211 0.97 4.70 -13.56
CA ASP A 211 0.20 5.49 -14.53
C ASP A 211 -1.10 6.05 -13.90
N ASP A 212 -1.30 7.37 -13.96
CA ASP A 212 -2.41 8.13 -13.37
C ASP A 212 -2.56 8.04 -11.82
N ALA A 213 -1.64 7.40 -11.09
CA ALA A 213 -1.76 7.26 -9.63
C ALA A 213 -1.50 8.57 -8.87
N ASP A 214 -0.94 9.58 -9.50
CA ASP A 214 -0.75 10.91 -8.90
C ASP A 214 -2.09 11.59 -8.56
N THR A 215 -3.15 11.34 -9.35
CA THR A 215 -4.47 11.94 -9.20
C THR A 215 -5.56 10.94 -8.80
N SER A 216 -5.36 9.64 -9.07
CA SER A 216 -6.40 8.60 -8.99
C SER A 216 -6.11 7.50 -7.98
N ALA A 217 -5.04 7.62 -7.17
CA ALA A 217 -4.68 6.63 -6.16
C ALA A 217 -5.69 6.51 -5.03
N PHE A 218 -5.68 5.36 -4.38
CA PHE A 218 -6.41 5.14 -3.13
C PHE A 218 -5.91 6.07 -2.02
N THR A 219 -6.78 6.38 -1.06
CA THR A 219 -6.36 7.05 0.17
C THR A 219 -5.39 6.15 0.93
N SER A 220 -4.16 6.63 1.17
CA SER A 220 -3.14 5.85 1.86
C SER A 220 -3.20 6.04 3.38
N LEU A 221 -2.83 5.00 4.13
CA LEU A 221 -2.66 5.07 5.58
C LEU A 221 -1.65 6.14 5.97
N ARG A 222 -0.51 6.23 5.25
CA ARG A 222 0.50 7.28 5.48
C ARG A 222 -0.13 8.67 5.45
N SER A 223 -0.91 9.00 4.43
CA SER A 223 -1.53 10.33 4.29
C SER A 223 -2.54 10.61 5.40
N VAL A 224 -3.29 9.60 5.83
CA VAL A 224 -4.28 9.74 6.90
C VAL A 224 -3.62 9.85 8.27
N LEU A 225 -2.58 9.07 8.56
CA LEU A 225 -1.97 9.01 9.89
C LEU A 225 -0.94 10.11 10.13
N LEU A 226 -0.18 10.53 9.13
CA LEU A 226 0.73 11.67 9.25
C LEU A 226 -0.04 12.98 9.47
N SER A 227 0.54 13.86 10.27
CA SER A 227 0.08 15.25 10.37
C SER A 227 0.41 16.02 9.09
N ALA A 228 -0.34 17.09 8.81
CA ALA A 228 -0.07 17.95 7.66
C ALA A 228 1.32 18.59 7.70
N ALA A 229 1.85 18.88 8.90
CA ALA A 229 3.19 19.42 9.09
C ALA A 229 4.30 18.42 8.68
N ASN A 230 4.01 17.12 8.64
CA ASN A 230 4.95 16.05 8.32
C ASN A 230 4.64 15.41 6.95
N GLY A 231 3.90 16.10 6.08
CA GLY A 231 3.57 15.62 4.73
C GLY A 231 2.32 14.77 4.62
N GLY A 232 1.53 14.65 5.68
CA GLY A 232 0.23 13.97 5.63
C GLY A 232 -0.92 14.88 5.15
N SER A 233 -2.13 14.32 5.04
CA SER A 233 -3.32 15.09 4.72
C SER A 233 -3.77 15.97 5.90
N ALA A 234 -4.24 17.18 5.61
CA ALA A 234 -4.85 18.06 6.61
C ALA A 234 -6.27 17.59 7.03
N THR A 235 -6.87 16.72 6.23
CA THR A 235 -8.23 16.21 6.45
C THR A 235 -8.26 14.68 6.42
N VAL A 236 -9.29 14.11 7.02
CA VAL A 236 -9.68 12.70 6.87
C VAL A 236 -11.10 12.68 6.33
N HIS A 237 -11.30 12.13 5.15
CA HIS A 237 -12.61 12.11 4.47
C HIS A 237 -13.31 13.48 4.47
N GLY A 238 -12.55 14.55 4.15
CA GLY A 238 -13.03 15.93 4.12
C GLY A 238 -13.14 16.61 5.48
N VAL A 239 -12.93 15.91 6.61
CA VAL A 239 -13.02 16.48 7.96
C VAL A 239 -11.63 16.93 8.44
N SER A 240 -11.52 18.18 8.91
CA SER A 240 -10.25 18.76 9.35
C SER A 240 -9.69 18.07 10.60
N LYS A 241 -8.46 17.61 10.53
CA LYS A 241 -7.71 17.08 11.67
C LYS A 241 -7.43 18.14 12.74
N LEU A 242 -7.26 19.40 12.32
CA LEU A 242 -6.95 20.50 13.23
C LEU A 242 -8.17 20.82 14.14
N LEU A 243 -9.37 20.83 13.57
CA LEU A 243 -10.59 21.11 14.33
C LEU A 243 -11.00 19.94 15.23
N TYR A 244 -10.64 18.72 14.85
CA TYR A 244 -11.06 17.51 15.54
C TYR A 244 -9.86 16.64 15.93
N PRO A 245 -9.25 16.87 17.12
CA PRO A 245 -8.04 16.15 17.55
C PRO A 245 -8.17 14.63 17.63
N PHE A 246 -9.39 14.10 17.77
CA PHE A 246 -9.63 12.64 17.75
C PHE A 246 -9.36 11.99 16.40
N LEU A 247 -9.26 12.78 15.31
CA LEU A 247 -8.83 12.34 13.97
C LEU A 247 -7.30 12.34 13.80
N GLN A 248 -6.56 12.84 14.78
CA GLN A 248 -5.09 12.87 14.71
C GLN A 248 -4.53 11.57 15.28
N ALA A 249 -3.77 10.85 14.47
CA ALA A 249 -2.94 9.76 14.95
C ALA A 249 -1.72 10.31 15.73
N VAL A 250 -1.11 9.47 16.55
CA VAL A 250 0.11 9.83 17.28
C VAL A 250 1.29 9.78 16.30
N ASN A 251 1.93 10.93 16.08
CA ASN A 251 3.10 11.03 15.23
C ASN A 251 4.36 11.06 16.11
N VAL A 252 5.32 10.22 15.82
CA VAL A 252 6.59 10.07 16.52
C VAL A 252 7.73 10.31 15.53
N ASP A 253 8.64 11.20 15.85
CA ASP A 253 9.83 11.44 15.05
C ASP A 253 10.79 10.25 15.15
N GLY A 254 11.08 9.62 14.03
CA GLY A 254 11.96 8.48 13.88
C GLY A 254 13.40 8.83 13.49
N SER A 255 13.73 10.11 13.31
CA SER A 255 15.07 10.54 12.85
C SER A 255 16.23 10.10 13.75
N THR A 256 15.95 9.75 15.00
CA THR A 256 16.94 9.23 15.97
C THR A 256 16.94 7.70 16.08
N ILE A 257 16.14 7.02 15.26
CA ILE A 257 16.09 5.55 15.26
C ILE A 257 17.31 5.01 14.54
N THR A 258 17.91 4.00 15.13
CA THR A 258 19.02 3.22 14.58
C THR A 258 18.71 1.73 14.75
N ALA A 259 19.37 0.87 14.00
CA ALA A 259 19.23 -0.58 14.17
C ALA A 259 19.40 -1.06 15.62
N ALA A 260 20.25 -0.38 16.41
CA ALA A 260 20.50 -0.76 17.80
C ALA A 260 19.38 -0.36 18.78
N ASN A 261 18.67 0.76 18.52
CA ASN A 261 17.67 1.29 19.45
C ASN A 261 16.21 1.12 18.99
N ILE A 262 15.97 0.54 17.81
CA ILE A 262 14.65 0.42 17.20
C ILE A 262 13.63 -0.21 18.17
N LEU A 263 13.97 -1.27 18.85
CA LEU A 263 13.06 -1.98 19.75
C LEU A 263 12.60 -1.09 20.92
N SER A 264 13.51 -0.29 21.52
CA SER A 264 13.12 0.62 22.59
C SER A 264 12.23 1.74 22.08
N LYS A 265 12.50 2.28 20.88
CA LYS A 265 11.69 3.32 20.25
C LYS A 265 10.29 2.83 19.85
N LEU A 266 10.16 1.57 19.40
CA LEU A 266 8.85 0.96 19.18
C LEU A 266 8.05 0.88 20.50
N MET A 267 8.68 0.51 21.60
CA MET A 267 8.03 0.46 22.91
C MET A 267 7.63 1.85 23.41
N ASP A 268 8.46 2.87 23.17
CA ASP A 268 8.13 4.26 23.50
C ASP A 268 6.93 4.74 22.67
N ALA A 269 6.92 4.50 21.37
CA ALA A 269 5.80 4.83 20.48
C ALA A 269 4.51 4.10 20.90
N TYR A 270 4.60 2.81 21.22
CA TYR A 270 3.47 2.04 21.71
C TYR A 270 2.89 2.63 23.01
N THR A 271 3.76 2.99 23.94
CA THR A 271 3.36 3.63 25.20
C THR A 271 2.70 4.98 24.97
N GLU A 272 3.24 5.78 24.04
CA GLU A 272 2.68 7.09 23.67
C GLU A 272 1.29 6.96 23.03
N VAL A 273 1.12 6.03 22.10
CA VAL A 273 -0.19 5.74 21.48
C VAL A 273 -1.20 5.28 22.55
N ARG A 274 -0.79 4.39 23.44
CA ARG A 274 -1.66 3.92 24.54
C ARG A 274 -2.05 5.04 25.50
N ARG A 275 -1.16 5.99 25.76
CA ARG A 275 -1.38 7.13 26.63
C ARG A 275 -2.30 8.18 26.01
N LYS A 276 -2.03 8.54 24.75
CA LYS A 276 -2.73 9.66 24.07
C LYS A 276 -4.02 9.23 23.39
N ALA A 277 -3.99 8.12 22.68
CA ALA A 277 -5.05 7.74 21.77
C ALA A 277 -6.18 6.95 22.41
N LYS A 278 -6.08 6.55 23.68
CA LYS A 278 -6.99 5.52 24.27
C LYS A 278 -7.09 4.27 23.36
N GLY A 279 -6.06 4.09 22.50
CA GLY A 279 -6.07 3.21 21.36
C GLY A 279 -5.96 1.75 21.75
N ARG A 280 -6.43 0.93 20.84
CA ARG A 280 -6.31 -0.52 20.88
C ARG A 280 -5.33 -1.04 19.84
N ALA A 281 -4.51 -0.13 19.28
CA ALA A 281 -3.49 -0.52 18.34
C ALA A 281 -2.58 -1.59 18.94
N ASP A 282 -2.41 -2.69 18.25
CA ASP A 282 -1.71 -3.88 18.69
C ASP A 282 -0.73 -4.43 17.65
N ARG A 283 -0.62 -3.76 16.49
CA ARG A 283 0.21 -4.22 15.38
C ARG A 283 1.12 -3.11 14.87
N PHE A 284 2.42 -3.36 14.91
CA PHE A 284 3.40 -2.59 14.14
C PHE A 284 3.54 -3.19 12.75
N VAL A 285 3.45 -2.35 11.73
CA VAL A 285 3.67 -2.71 10.33
C VAL A 285 4.79 -1.86 9.78
N MET A 286 5.76 -2.49 9.14
CA MET A 286 6.99 -1.86 8.67
C MET A 286 7.57 -2.59 7.47
N SER A 287 8.55 -1.96 6.79
CA SER A 287 9.31 -2.60 5.72
C SER A 287 10.16 -3.77 6.23
N TYR A 288 10.60 -4.64 5.33
CA TYR A 288 11.51 -5.74 5.66
C TYR A 288 12.86 -5.27 6.21
N LYS A 289 13.38 -4.12 5.78
CA LYS A 289 14.60 -3.55 6.32
C LYS A 289 14.45 -3.21 7.80
N ASN A 290 13.37 -2.52 8.16
CA ASN A 290 13.05 -2.19 9.54
C ASN A 290 12.76 -3.45 10.37
N PHE A 291 12.03 -4.42 9.80
CA PHE A 291 11.75 -5.70 10.44
C PHE A 291 13.02 -6.51 10.72
N GLY A 292 13.95 -6.58 9.75
CA GLY A 292 15.26 -7.19 9.95
C GLY A 292 16.08 -6.53 11.05
N SER A 293 15.98 -5.21 11.20
CA SER A 293 16.62 -4.47 12.30
C SER A 293 15.99 -4.80 13.67
N VAL A 294 14.67 -5.00 13.71
CA VAL A 294 13.99 -5.47 14.92
C VAL A 294 14.45 -6.88 15.30
N LEU A 295 14.54 -7.80 14.32
CA LEU A 295 15.04 -9.16 14.56
C LEU A 295 16.45 -9.15 15.13
N LYS A 296 17.39 -8.40 14.53
CA LYS A 296 18.75 -8.26 15.03
C LYS A 296 18.79 -7.70 16.44
N ALA A 297 18.00 -6.65 16.74
CA ALA A 297 17.92 -6.08 18.08
C ALA A 297 17.35 -7.06 19.12
N ILE A 298 16.51 -7.99 18.71
CA ILE A 298 16.00 -9.09 19.55
C ILE A 298 17.09 -10.12 19.80
N GLU A 299 17.80 -10.57 18.76
CA GLU A 299 18.90 -11.53 18.87
C GLU A 299 20.04 -11.00 19.75
N ASP A 300 20.44 -9.74 19.58
CA ASP A 300 21.47 -9.10 20.41
C ASP A 300 21.10 -9.06 21.90
N LYS A 301 19.82 -8.82 22.20
CA LYS A 301 19.34 -8.84 23.59
C LYS A 301 19.22 -10.26 24.15
N ALA A 302 18.86 -11.25 23.33
CA ALA A 302 18.81 -12.64 23.72
C ALA A 302 20.21 -13.22 24.02
N ASN A 303 21.22 -12.81 23.26
CA ASN A 303 22.62 -13.19 23.49
C ASN A 303 23.27 -12.48 24.69
N GLY A 304 22.72 -11.36 25.15
CA GLY A 304 23.23 -10.50 26.24
C GLY A 304 22.69 -10.80 27.64
N ALA A 305 22.43 -12.05 27.99
CA ALA A 305 22.22 -12.53 29.39
C ALA A 305 21.06 -11.94 30.21
N ALA A 306 19.94 -11.61 29.62
CA ALA A 306 18.74 -11.25 30.38
C ALA A 306 17.54 -12.06 29.91
N ASN A 307 16.83 -12.66 30.84
CA ASN A 307 15.61 -13.48 30.73
C ASN A 307 14.48 -12.84 29.90
N TRP A 308 14.70 -12.57 28.61
CA TRP A 308 13.67 -12.17 27.69
C TRP A 308 13.10 -13.43 27.01
N GLN A 309 11.98 -13.91 27.48
CA GLN A 309 11.20 -14.90 26.72
C GLN A 309 10.48 -14.19 25.59
N ILE A 310 11.12 -14.16 24.43
CA ILE A 310 10.45 -13.78 23.20
C ILE A 310 9.85 -15.05 22.62
N SER A 311 8.55 -15.19 22.71
CA SER A 311 7.85 -16.22 21.97
C SER A 311 7.74 -15.76 20.50
N VAL A 312 8.70 -16.18 19.69
CA VAL A 312 8.60 -16.04 18.24
C VAL A 312 7.65 -17.10 17.75
N THR A 313 6.38 -16.77 17.67
CA THR A 313 5.41 -17.64 17.01
C THR A 313 5.43 -17.23 15.53
N GLY A 314 6.48 -17.66 14.82
CA GLY A 314 6.59 -17.43 13.39
C GLY A 314 5.54 -18.25 12.63
N LYS A 315 4.46 -17.63 12.24
CA LYS A 315 3.75 -18.06 11.04
C LYS A 315 4.51 -17.45 9.88
N THR A 316 5.47 -18.19 9.36
CA THR A 316 6.15 -17.83 8.12
C THR A 316 5.11 -17.86 7.00
N ALA A 317 4.56 -16.71 6.66
CA ALA A 317 3.77 -16.55 5.45
C ALA A 317 4.69 -16.21 4.27
N SER A 318 5.81 -16.96 4.16
CA SER A 318 6.83 -16.76 3.13
C SER A 318 6.29 -16.83 1.69
N ILE A 319 5.12 -17.43 1.50
CA ILE A 319 4.44 -17.49 0.19
C ILE A 319 3.86 -16.12 -0.19
N TYR A 320 3.57 -15.25 0.77
CA TYR A 320 2.85 -13.98 0.54
C TYR A 320 3.71 -12.74 0.71
N GLY A 321 5.00 -12.87 1.01
CA GLY A 321 5.93 -11.75 1.12
C GLY A 321 5.74 -10.88 2.37
N TRP A 322 5.27 -11.43 3.47
CA TRP A 322 5.22 -10.78 4.79
C TRP A 322 5.50 -11.77 5.92
N ASP A 323 6.17 -11.27 6.98
CA ASP A 323 6.56 -12.02 8.15
C ASP A 323 5.97 -11.39 9.42
N GLU A 324 5.68 -12.21 10.43
CA GLU A 324 5.03 -11.76 11.66
C GLU A 324 5.75 -12.29 12.90
N ILE A 325 5.99 -11.41 13.89
CA ILE A 325 6.51 -11.76 15.21
C ILE A 325 5.57 -11.22 16.28
N THR A 326 5.29 -12.02 17.30
CA THR A 326 4.53 -11.56 18.46
C THR A 326 5.46 -11.31 19.64
N ILE A 327 5.43 -10.09 20.17
CA ILE A 327 6.14 -9.68 21.38
C ILE A 327 5.14 -9.59 22.52
N ASN A 328 5.32 -10.40 23.56
CA ASN A 328 4.48 -10.34 24.76
C ASN A 328 4.92 -9.17 25.64
N THR A 329 4.03 -8.20 25.83
CA THR A 329 4.25 -7.07 26.74
C THR A 329 3.39 -7.22 27.99
N VAL A 330 3.72 -6.47 29.06
CA VAL A 330 2.92 -6.43 30.28
C VAL A 330 1.45 -6.03 30.05
N LYS A 331 1.16 -5.38 28.90
CA LYS A 331 -0.17 -4.88 28.52
C LYS A 331 -0.85 -5.71 27.43
N GLY A 332 -0.28 -6.85 27.06
CA GLY A 332 -0.80 -7.76 26.04
C GLY A 332 0.20 -8.08 24.93
N ALA A 333 -0.24 -8.88 23.99
CA ALA A 333 0.55 -9.25 22.81
C ALA A 333 0.60 -8.06 21.84
N LEU A 334 1.79 -7.78 21.33
CA LEU A 334 2.09 -6.79 20.33
C LEU A 334 2.66 -7.51 19.11
N THR A 335 1.98 -7.42 18.00
CA THR A 335 2.43 -8.04 16.75
C THR A 335 3.29 -7.06 15.95
N VAL A 336 4.42 -7.53 15.45
CA VAL A 336 5.29 -6.80 14.52
C VAL A 336 5.26 -7.52 13.19
N VAL A 337 4.94 -6.81 12.14
CA VAL A 337 4.76 -7.37 10.79
C VAL A 337 5.70 -6.67 9.82
N GLY A 338 6.47 -7.47 9.08
CA GLY A 338 7.27 -7.02 7.95
C GLY A 338 6.46 -7.14 6.66
N VAL A 339 6.37 -6.08 5.89
CA VAL A 339 5.73 -6.04 4.57
C VAL A 339 6.75 -5.53 3.56
N GLN A 340 7.01 -6.30 2.52
CA GLN A 340 8.05 -6.02 1.54
C GLN A 340 7.81 -4.70 0.79
N GLU A 341 6.56 -4.41 0.50
CA GLU A 341 6.17 -3.30 -0.36
C GLU A 341 6.09 -1.95 0.37
N TRP A 342 6.40 -1.89 1.68
CA TRP A 342 6.28 -0.65 2.44
C TRP A 342 7.60 0.15 2.48
N ASP A 343 7.50 1.48 2.60
CA ASP A 343 8.66 2.37 2.62
C ASP A 343 9.46 2.21 3.91
N ASP A 344 10.78 2.40 3.78
CA ASP A 344 11.73 2.24 4.89
C ASP A 344 11.68 3.40 5.90
N ASP A 345 11.16 4.55 5.48
CA ASP A 345 11.14 5.78 6.28
C ASP A 345 10.01 5.84 7.33
N ILE A 346 9.10 4.84 7.31
CA ILE A 346 7.93 4.80 8.19
C ILE A 346 7.73 3.46 8.90
N ILE A 347 7.15 3.52 10.09
CA ILE A 347 6.59 2.39 10.82
C ILE A 347 5.21 2.80 11.33
N MET A 348 4.20 2.01 11.07
CA MET A 348 2.83 2.29 11.49
C MET A 348 2.41 1.38 12.65
N LEU A 349 1.76 1.94 13.65
CA LEU A 349 1.10 1.21 14.73
C LEU A 349 -0.41 1.29 14.51
N LEU A 350 -1.03 0.17 14.17
CA LEU A 350 -2.37 0.10 13.64
C LEU A 350 -3.36 -0.58 14.60
N ASP A 351 -4.58 -0.05 14.62
CA ASP A 351 -5.79 -0.71 15.11
C ASP A 351 -6.62 -1.15 13.89
N MET A 352 -6.55 -2.43 13.54
CA MET A 352 -7.20 -2.95 12.32
C MET A 352 -8.71 -2.76 12.31
N LYS A 353 -9.35 -2.66 13.50
CA LYS A 353 -10.78 -2.37 13.61
C LYS A 353 -11.16 -0.92 13.30
N ALA A 354 -10.17 -0.05 13.14
CA ALA A 354 -10.36 1.34 12.76
C ALA A 354 -10.39 1.54 11.23
N MET A 355 -10.21 0.49 10.45
CA MET A 355 -10.06 0.54 9.00
C MET A 355 -11.01 -0.42 8.32
N ILE A 356 -11.61 0.03 7.22
CA ILE A 356 -12.53 -0.76 6.41
C ILE A 356 -12.23 -0.44 4.94
N PHE A 357 -12.05 -1.46 4.11
CA PHE A 357 -12.03 -1.26 2.67
C PHE A 357 -13.46 -1.31 2.14
N ARG A 358 -13.94 -0.16 1.66
CA ARG A 358 -15.28 -0.01 1.09
C ARG A 358 -15.25 -0.21 -0.41
N SER A 359 -16.11 -1.07 -0.93
CA SER A 359 -16.20 -1.32 -2.35
C SER A 359 -17.62 -1.59 -2.82
N ASN A 360 -17.79 -1.62 -4.14
CA ASN A 360 -19.01 -2.10 -4.80
C ASN A 360 -18.62 -3.30 -5.69
N GLY A 361 -18.47 -4.48 -5.05
CA GLY A 361 -18.07 -5.71 -5.73
C GLY A 361 -16.56 -5.97 -5.76
N PHE A 362 -15.76 -5.20 -5.07
CA PHE A 362 -14.32 -5.33 -4.77
C PHE A 362 -13.42 -5.61 -5.99
N PHE A 363 -13.72 -6.64 -6.76
CA PHE A 363 -12.89 -7.14 -7.85
C PHE A 363 -13.77 -7.60 -9.00
N SER A 364 -13.52 -7.14 -10.20
CA SER A 364 -14.31 -7.54 -11.36
C SER A 364 -13.49 -7.51 -12.65
N LYS A 365 -13.81 -8.45 -13.54
CA LYS A 365 -13.35 -8.39 -14.94
C LYS A 365 -14.23 -7.43 -15.72
N ARG A 366 -13.63 -6.66 -16.60
CA ARG A 366 -14.36 -5.81 -17.53
C ARG A 366 -15.03 -6.70 -18.60
N LYS A 367 -16.33 -6.49 -18.80
CA LYS A 367 -17.08 -7.19 -19.87
C LYS A 367 -17.05 -6.39 -21.15
N ASN A 368 -16.78 -7.08 -22.25
CA ASN A 368 -16.91 -6.49 -23.57
C ASN A 368 -18.37 -6.07 -23.83
N PRO A 369 -18.65 -4.78 -24.12
CA PRO A 369 -20.01 -4.31 -24.29
C PRO A 369 -20.77 -5.00 -25.43
N SER A 370 -20.06 -5.40 -26.49
CA SER A 370 -20.65 -5.99 -27.70
C SER A 370 -20.89 -7.49 -27.56
N THR A 371 -19.88 -8.23 -27.07
CA THR A 371 -19.95 -9.70 -27.02
C THR A 371 -20.38 -10.25 -25.66
N LYS A 372 -20.39 -9.39 -24.62
CA LYS A 372 -20.60 -9.77 -23.20
C LYS A 372 -19.56 -10.74 -22.65
N SER A 373 -18.51 -11.05 -23.40
CA SER A 373 -17.37 -11.85 -22.94
C SER A 373 -16.53 -11.06 -21.93
N GLU A 374 -15.80 -11.78 -21.08
CA GLU A 374 -14.86 -11.20 -20.07
C GLU A 374 -13.45 -11.03 -20.65
N TYR A 375 -13.31 -11.03 -21.96
CA TYR A 375 -12.08 -10.76 -22.69
C TYR A 375 -12.37 -9.92 -23.93
N PHE A 376 -11.36 -9.21 -24.39
CA PHE A 376 -11.37 -8.42 -25.61
C PHE A 376 -10.46 -9.08 -26.64
N GLU A 377 -10.94 -9.28 -27.84
CA GLU A 377 -10.11 -9.68 -28.97
C GLU A 377 -9.63 -8.43 -29.70
N VAL A 378 -8.33 -8.26 -29.81
CA VAL A 378 -7.72 -7.16 -30.53
C VAL A 378 -6.83 -7.70 -31.63
N ARG A 379 -7.07 -7.26 -32.85
CA ARG A 379 -6.20 -7.61 -33.99
C ARG A 379 -4.95 -6.74 -33.95
N SER A 380 -3.81 -7.36 -33.72
CA SER A 380 -2.49 -6.72 -33.83
C SER A 380 -1.86 -6.98 -35.21
N THR A 381 -0.73 -6.35 -35.51
CA THR A 381 0.06 -6.60 -36.72
C THR A 381 0.64 -8.02 -36.78
N THR A 382 0.70 -8.72 -35.63
CA THR A 382 1.30 -10.05 -35.48
C THR A 382 0.30 -11.18 -35.25
N GLY A 383 -1.03 -10.87 -35.21
CA GLY A 383 -2.07 -11.85 -34.95
C GLY A 383 -3.19 -11.31 -34.07
N TYR A 384 -4.01 -12.19 -33.54
CA TYR A 384 -5.01 -11.83 -32.54
C TYR A 384 -4.41 -11.83 -31.15
N GLN A 385 -4.85 -10.88 -30.33
CA GLN A 385 -4.52 -10.78 -28.91
C GLN A 385 -5.82 -10.88 -28.11
N TYR A 386 -5.76 -11.63 -27.01
CA TYR A 386 -6.84 -11.73 -26.04
C TYR A 386 -6.43 -10.90 -24.81
N ILE A 387 -7.21 -9.89 -24.48
CA ILE A 387 -6.95 -8.99 -23.35
C ILE A 387 -8.01 -9.25 -22.29
N VAL A 388 -7.56 -9.52 -21.06
CA VAL A 388 -8.43 -9.64 -19.90
C VAL A 388 -8.13 -8.46 -18.98
N ASP A 389 -9.06 -7.50 -18.92
CA ASP A 389 -8.97 -6.37 -18.02
C ASP A 389 -9.59 -6.72 -16.67
N ILE A 390 -8.81 -6.52 -15.63
CA ILE A 390 -9.20 -6.76 -14.24
C ILE A 390 -9.15 -5.45 -13.50
N ARG A 391 -10.16 -5.16 -12.68
CA ARG A 391 -10.18 -3.99 -11.83
C ARG A 391 -10.45 -4.35 -10.38
N LEU A 392 -9.71 -3.68 -9.51
CA LEU A 392 -9.98 -3.52 -8.10
C LEU A 392 -10.55 -2.12 -7.90
N PHE A 393 -11.69 -1.98 -7.26
CA PHE A 393 -12.28 -0.68 -7.00
C PHE A 393 -12.85 -0.58 -5.59
N GLY A 394 -12.70 0.60 -5.03
CA GLY A 394 -13.08 0.88 -3.66
C GLY A 394 -12.35 2.10 -3.12
N GLU A 395 -12.38 2.23 -1.82
CA GLU A 395 -11.63 3.25 -1.10
C GLU A 395 -11.39 2.81 0.35
N LEU A 396 -10.31 3.30 0.93
CA LEU A 396 -9.97 3.05 2.33
C LEU A 396 -10.75 4.02 3.24
N GLU A 397 -11.62 3.49 4.07
CA GLU A 397 -12.25 4.22 5.15
C GLU A 397 -11.47 4.04 6.45
N VAL A 398 -11.04 5.15 7.06
CA VAL A 398 -10.39 5.13 8.38
C VAL A 398 -11.28 5.82 9.38
N ASN A 399 -11.97 5.04 10.20
CA ASN A 399 -12.99 5.53 11.15
C ASN A 399 -12.40 6.17 12.41
N LYS A 400 -11.23 5.72 12.85
CA LYS A 400 -10.61 6.12 14.12
C LYS A 400 -9.11 6.31 13.97
N PRO A 401 -8.63 7.28 13.18
CA PRO A 401 -7.20 7.53 13.01
C PRO A 401 -6.47 7.77 14.33
N GLY A 402 -7.14 8.44 15.28
CA GLY A 402 -6.60 8.69 16.63
C GLY A 402 -6.32 7.42 17.46
N HIS A 403 -6.77 6.24 17.06
CA HIS A 403 -6.38 4.97 17.69
C HIS A 403 -5.05 4.42 17.19
N CYS A 404 -4.51 4.99 16.12
CA CYS A 404 -3.31 4.57 15.46
C CYS A 404 -2.12 5.51 15.77
N GLY A 405 -0.93 5.08 15.40
CA GLY A 405 0.28 5.89 15.47
C GLY A 405 1.14 5.67 14.23
N ILE A 406 2.04 6.60 13.97
CA ILE A 406 3.04 6.50 12.91
C ILE A 406 4.37 7.07 13.40
N ILE A 407 5.44 6.34 13.15
CA ILE A 407 6.81 6.77 13.28
C ILE A 407 7.28 7.14 11.88
N TYR A 408 7.86 8.31 11.68
CA TYR A 408 8.25 8.82 10.37
C TYR A 408 9.67 9.38 10.38
N GLY A 409 10.27 9.52 9.19
CA GLY A 409 11.60 10.10 9.03
C GLY A 409 12.73 9.16 9.49
N ILE A 410 12.54 7.85 9.40
CA ILE A 410 13.57 6.86 9.71
C ILE A 410 14.59 6.87 8.58
N SER A 411 15.88 7.00 8.93
CA SER A 411 16.97 7.01 7.98
C SER A 411 18.20 6.31 8.57
N TYR A 412 18.43 5.03 8.22
CA TYR A 412 19.64 4.28 8.57
C TYR A 412 19.96 3.14 7.62
#